data_789bf3e2f0ae8804ca7ea15cb71c4790
#
_entry.id   789bf3e2f0ae8804ca7ea15cb71c4790
#
_cell.length_a   1.000
_cell.length_b   1.000
_cell.length_c   1.000
_cell.angle_alpha   90.00
_cell.angle_beta   90.00
_cell.angle_gamma   90.00
#
_symmetry.space_group_name_H-M   'P 1'
#
loop_
_entity.id
_entity.type
_entity.pdbx_description
1 polymer ?
#
loop_
_entity_poly.entity_id
_entity_poly.type
_entity_poly.pdbx_seq_one_letter_code
_entity_poly.pdbx_strand_id
1 'polypeptide(L)'
;MAYERVTLLSIGLAASCAGGVCGDHLSPISDTTIMASAGAHCFHLNHVSTQLPYGVTVAAVSFVSFLIAGLVQNVVICMIIGVVLMIATLLVIKTVVSKKHAGIFREMAEANKALAGK
;
A
#
# COMPACT_ATOMS: atom_id res chain seq x y z
N MET A 1 32.85 6.83 11.74
CA MET A 1 32.75 7.40 10.37
C MET A 1 32.50 6.38 9.27
N ALA A 2 33.23 5.29 9.18
CA ALA A 2 32.97 4.26 8.16
C ALA A 2 31.61 3.55 8.38
N TYR A 3 31.25 3.24 9.60
CA TYR A 3 29.98 2.62 9.97
C TYR A 3 28.76 3.46 9.58
N GLU A 4 28.80 4.76 9.82
CA GLU A 4 27.72 5.67 9.43
C GLU A 4 27.52 5.72 7.91
N ARG A 5 28.60 5.75 7.15
CA ARG A 5 28.53 5.75 5.68
C ARG A 5 27.94 4.45 5.14
N VAL A 6 28.33 3.31 5.69
CA VAL A 6 27.80 1.99 5.29
C VAL A 6 26.31 1.91 5.62
N THR A 7 25.89 2.40 6.78
CA THR A 7 24.47 2.41 7.18
C THR A 7 23.64 3.29 6.25
N LEU A 8 24.11 4.49 5.93
CA LEU A 8 23.40 5.38 4.99
C LEU A 8 23.31 4.80 3.58
N LEU A 9 24.38 4.19 3.09
CA LEU A 9 24.38 3.50 1.80
C LEU A 9 23.40 2.34 1.78
N SER A 10 23.36 1.55 2.84
CA SER A 10 22.43 0.42 2.96
C SER A 10 20.98 0.87 2.98
N ILE A 11 20.67 1.95 3.71
CA ILE A 11 19.31 2.54 3.75
C ILE A 11 18.94 3.10 2.37
N GLY A 12 19.85 3.81 1.71
CA GLY A 12 19.62 4.35 0.38
C GLY A 12 19.40 3.27 -0.67
N LEU A 13 20.18 2.19 -0.61
CA LEU A 13 19.99 1.03 -1.49
C LEU A 13 18.66 0.32 -1.26
N ALA A 14 18.30 0.11 0.01
CA ALA A 14 17.03 -0.48 0.39
C ALA A 14 15.84 0.38 -0.08
N ALA A 15 15.93 1.71 0.08
CA ALA A 15 14.91 2.63 -0.40
C ALA A 15 14.77 2.61 -1.92
N SER A 16 15.88 2.52 -2.66
CA SER A 16 15.89 2.43 -4.13
C SER A 16 15.25 1.13 -4.61
N CYS A 17 15.59 0.00 -3.98
CA CYS A 17 14.98 -1.30 -4.29
C CYS A 17 13.48 -1.31 -3.98
N ALA A 18 13.08 -0.79 -2.82
CA ALA A 18 11.68 -0.69 -2.43
C ALA A 18 10.88 0.21 -3.40
N GLY A 19 11.47 1.32 -3.83
CA GLY A 19 10.88 2.21 -4.83
C GLY A 19 10.69 1.55 -6.19
N GLY A 20 11.66 0.75 -6.63
CA GLY A 20 11.57 -0.04 -7.86
C GLY A 20 10.42 -1.04 -7.82
N VAL A 21 10.33 -1.82 -6.74
CA VAL A 21 9.23 -2.79 -6.54
C VAL A 21 7.88 -2.09 -6.45
N CYS A 22 7.80 -0.96 -5.74
CA CYS A 22 6.59 -0.17 -5.65
C CYS A 22 6.13 0.34 -7.02
N GLY A 23 7.06 0.86 -7.82
CA GLY A 23 6.79 1.33 -9.19
C GLY A 23 6.28 0.22 -10.09
N ASP A 24 6.87 -0.98 -9.99
CA ASP A 24 6.42 -2.15 -10.72
C ASP A 24 4.97 -2.51 -10.37
N HIS A 25 4.64 -2.63 -9.08
CA HIS A 25 3.29 -2.98 -8.62
C HIS A 25 2.22 -1.92 -8.90
N LEU A 26 2.58 -0.65 -8.99
CA LEU A 26 1.66 0.44 -9.29
C LEU A 26 1.51 0.71 -10.79
N SER A 27 2.40 0.17 -11.61
CA SER A 27 2.37 0.37 -13.07
C SER A 27 1.33 -0.51 -13.74
N PRO A 28 0.45 0.05 -14.59
CA PRO A 28 -0.52 -0.72 -15.37
C PRO A 28 0.14 -1.57 -16.47
N ILE A 29 1.40 -1.31 -16.78
CA ILE A 29 2.15 -1.99 -17.86
C ILE A 29 3.06 -3.10 -17.28
N SER A 30 3.10 -3.24 -15.97
CA SER A 30 3.92 -4.25 -15.29
C SER A 30 3.42 -5.67 -15.53
N ASP A 31 4.35 -6.57 -15.81
CA ASP A 31 4.07 -8.00 -15.96
C ASP A 31 3.42 -8.60 -14.71
N THR A 32 3.84 -8.17 -13.52
CA THR A 32 3.27 -8.63 -12.25
C THR A 32 1.80 -8.26 -12.12
N THR A 33 1.43 -7.04 -12.50
CA THR A 33 0.05 -6.54 -12.46
C THR A 33 -0.82 -7.24 -13.52
N ILE A 34 -0.28 -7.48 -14.71
CA ILE A 34 -0.96 -8.20 -15.80
C ILE A 34 -1.22 -9.66 -15.38
N MET A 35 -0.23 -10.34 -14.84
CA MET A 35 -0.37 -11.72 -14.37
C MET A 35 -1.35 -11.83 -13.20
N ALA A 36 -1.33 -10.89 -12.27
CA ALA A 36 -2.26 -10.86 -11.14
C ALA A 36 -3.72 -10.67 -11.60
N SER A 37 -3.95 -9.76 -12.54
CA SER A 37 -5.31 -9.54 -13.09
C SER A 37 -5.81 -10.74 -13.89
N ALA A 38 -4.94 -11.39 -14.66
CA ALA A 38 -5.27 -12.60 -15.40
C ALA A 38 -5.58 -13.79 -14.45
N GLY A 39 -4.76 -13.97 -13.41
CA GLY A 39 -4.99 -15.01 -12.39
C GLY A 39 -6.27 -14.81 -11.57
N ALA A 40 -6.67 -13.57 -11.35
CA ALA A 40 -7.91 -13.20 -10.65
C ALA A 40 -9.15 -13.17 -11.56
N HIS A 41 -8.99 -13.44 -12.87
CA HIS A 41 -10.08 -13.36 -13.87
C HIS A 41 -10.84 -12.03 -13.84
N CYS A 42 -10.15 -10.91 -13.55
CA CYS A 42 -10.75 -9.58 -13.52
C CYS A 42 -10.21 -8.68 -14.63
N PHE A 43 -10.99 -7.65 -14.99
CA PHE A 43 -10.53 -6.65 -15.95
C PHE A 43 -9.31 -5.93 -15.41
N HIS A 44 -8.22 -5.94 -16.18
CA HIS A 44 -6.92 -5.38 -15.81
C HIS A 44 -7.01 -3.91 -15.33
N LEU A 45 -7.72 -3.07 -16.05
CA LEU A 45 -7.91 -1.65 -15.69
C LEU A 45 -8.67 -1.48 -14.36
N ASN A 46 -9.62 -2.34 -14.08
CA ASN A 46 -10.37 -2.30 -12.83
C ASN A 46 -9.50 -2.74 -11.64
N HIS A 47 -8.65 -3.74 -11.86
CA HIS A 47 -7.68 -4.18 -10.86
C HIS A 47 -6.69 -3.05 -10.50
N VAL A 48 -6.10 -2.41 -11.50
CA VAL A 48 -5.17 -1.27 -11.31
C VAL A 48 -5.86 -0.11 -10.61
N SER A 49 -7.07 0.26 -11.02
CA SER A 49 -7.83 1.36 -10.44
C SER A 49 -8.15 1.15 -8.94
N THR A 50 -8.41 -0.09 -8.53
CA THR A 50 -8.67 -0.42 -7.12
C THR A 50 -7.39 -0.55 -6.30
N GLN A 51 -6.30 -0.99 -6.90
CA GLN A 51 -5.00 -1.17 -6.24
C GLN A 51 -4.26 0.15 -6.02
N LEU A 52 -4.38 1.10 -6.95
CA LEU A 52 -3.64 2.35 -6.97
C LEU A 52 -3.74 3.17 -5.66
N PRO A 53 -4.93 3.44 -5.10
CA PRO A 53 -5.05 4.23 -3.87
C PRO A 53 -4.38 3.56 -2.66
N TYR A 54 -4.43 2.23 -2.58
CA TYR A 54 -3.75 1.49 -1.52
C TYR A 54 -2.23 1.55 -1.68
N GLY A 55 -1.75 1.33 -2.91
CA GLY A 55 -0.34 1.39 -3.23
C GLY A 55 0.28 2.76 -2.96
N VAL A 56 -0.40 3.85 -3.34
CA VAL A 56 0.05 5.22 -3.06
C VAL A 56 0.10 5.49 -1.54
N THR A 57 -0.88 5.02 -0.79
CA THR A 57 -0.90 5.17 0.68
C THR A 57 0.29 4.46 1.31
N VAL A 58 0.56 3.21 0.92
CA VAL A 58 1.70 2.43 1.42
C VAL A 58 3.02 3.08 1.02
N ALA A 59 3.14 3.57 -0.22
CA ALA A 59 4.32 4.26 -0.70
C ALA A 59 4.62 5.53 0.12
N ALA A 60 3.61 6.33 0.44
CA ALA A 60 3.76 7.51 1.28
C ALA A 60 4.24 7.18 2.70
N VAL A 61 3.67 6.13 3.32
CA VAL A 61 4.10 5.66 4.65
C VAL A 61 5.53 5.12 4.61
N SER A 62 5.88 4.36 3.59
CA SER A 62 7.25 3.85 3.39
C SER A 62 8.26 4.99 3.22
N PHE A 63 7.89 6.01 2.45
CA PHE A 63 8.73 7.20 2.28
C PHE A 63 9.03 7.89 3.61
N VAL A 64 8.00 8.12 4.43
CA VAL A 64 8.17 8.69 5.78
C VAL A 64 9.04 7.79 6.66
N SER A 65 8.84 6.47 6.61
CA SER A 65 9.64 5.50 7.36
C SER A 65 11.12 5.55 6.98
N PHE A 66 11.44 5.65 5.69
CA PHE A 66 12.82 5.77 5.22
C PHE A 66 13.47 7.10 5.61
N LEU A 67 12.71 8.21 5.62
CA LEU A 67 13.22 9.49 6.12
C LEU A 67 13.56 9.40 7.61
N ILE A 68 12.71 8.81 8.44
CA ILE A 68 12.97 8.60 9.87
C ILE A 68 14.17 7.68 10.07
N ALA A 69 14.29 6.61 9.29
CA ALA A 69 15.43 5.69 9.35
C ALA A 69 16.75 6.38 9.04
N GLY A 70 16.78 7.28 8.07
CA GLY A 70 17.96 8.08 7.74
C GLY A 70 18.37 9.04 8.85
N LEU A 71 17.42 9.56 9.63
CA LEU A 71 17.71 10.49 10.74
C LEU A 71 18.15 9.77 12.02
N VAL A 72 17.54 8.65 12.36
CA VAL A 72 17.76 7.97 13.65
C VAL A 72 19.00 7.08 13.64
N GLN A 73 19.40 6.53 12.50
CA GLN A 73 20.56 5.66 12.28
C GLN A 73 20.68 4.47 13.25
N ASN A 74 19.59 4.09 13.90
CA ASN A 74 19.55 3.01 14.88
C ASN A 74 18.61 1.91 14.37
N VAL A 75 19.18 0.78 13.96
CA VAL A 75 18.44 -0.31 13.29
C VAL A 75 17.27 -0.83 14.13
N VAL A 76 17.48 -0.98 15.46
CA VAL A 76 16.44 -1.52 16.36
C VAL A 76 15.26 -0.55 16.47
N ILE A 77 15.52 0.73 16.64
CA ILE A 77 14.49 1.77 16.72
C ILE A 77 13.74 1.88 15.40
N CYS A 78 14.44 1.84 14.27
CA CYS A 78 13.84 1.86 12.94
C CYS A 78 12.92 0.66 12.69
N MET A 79 13.32 -0.54 13.12
CA MET A 79 12.49 -1.74 13.02
C MET A 79 11.18 -1.58 13.80
N ILE A 80 11.26 -1.10 15.04
CA ILE A 80 10.07 -0.89 15.89
C ILE A 80 9.15 0.17 15.27
N ILE A 81 9.69 1.31 14.86
CA ILE A 81 8.93 2.39 14.23
C ILE A 81 8.28 1.91 12.93
N GLY A 82 8.99 1.17 12.08
CA GLY A 82 8.48 0.62 10.83
C GLY A 82 7.29 -0.33 11.05
N VAL A 83 7.40 -1.23 12.04
CA VAL A 83 6.32 -2.16 12.39
C VAL A 83 5.10 -1.41 12.94
N VAL A 84 5.31 -0.43 13.82
CA VAL A 84 4.21 0.40 14.38
C VAL A 84 3.50 1.19 13.28
N LEU A 85 4.25 1.83 12.38
CA LEU A 85 3.69 2.57 11.24
C LEU A 85 2.92 1.64 10.29
N MET A 86 3.42 0.44 10.04
CA MET A 86 2.73 -0.55 9.21
C MET A 86 1.39 -0.96 9.83
N ILE A 87 1.37 -1.28 11.12
CA ILE A 87 0.14 -1.64 11.82
C ILE A 87 -0.85 -0.46 11.84
N ALA A 88 -0.38 0.75 12.13
CA ALA A 88 -1.21 1.96 12.12
C ALA A 88 -1.84 2.20 10.74
N THR A 89 -1.07 2.02 9.65
CA THR A 89 -1.55 2.16 8.28
C THR A 89 -2.62 1.13 7.95
N LEU A 90 -2.42 -0.14 8.32
CA LEU A 90 -3.41 -1.20 8.13
C LEU A 90 -4.72 -0.91 8.87
N LEU A 91 -4.64 -0.40 10.11
CA LEU A 91 -5.83 -0.01 10.88
C LEU A 91 -6.58 1.17 10.24
N VAL A 92 -5.85 2.17 9.74
CA VAL A 92 -6.45 3.31 9.02
C VAL A 92 -7.13 2.84 7.74
N ILE A 93 -6.46 2.02 6.93
CA ILE A 93 -7.03 1.46 5.70
C ILE A 93 -8.27 0.63 6.03
N LYS A 94 -8.20 -0.26 7.02
CA LYS A 94 -9.35 -1.06 7.47
C LYS A 94 -10.54 -0.17 7.87
N THR A 95 -10.30 0.90 8.61
CA THR A 95 -11.34 1.83 9.05
C THR A 95 -11.97 2.59 7.88
N VAL A 96 -11.15 3.07 6.95
CA VAL A 96 -11.62 3.81 5.76
C VAL A 96 -12.39 2.89 4.83
N VAL A 97 -11.87 1.70 4.56
CA VAL A 97 -12.52 0.70 3.70
C VAL A 97 -13.83 0.21 4.31
N SER A 98 -13.84 -0.07 5.62
CA SER A 98 -15.06 -0.49 6.32
C SER A 98 -16.17 0.56 6.23
N LYS A 99 -15.85 1.84 6.38
CA LYS A 99 -16.82 2.93 6.21
C LYS A 99 -17.35 3.04 4.78
N LYS A 100 -16.48 2.86 3.79
CA LYS A 100 -16.85 2.92 2.38
C LYS A 100 -17.71 1.72 1.96
N HIS A 101 -17.34 0.52 2.41
CA HIS A 101 -18.12 -0.69 2.14
C HIS A 101 -19.49 -0.69 2.82
N ALA A 102 -19.61 -0.15 4.03
CA ALA A 102 -20.88 0.00 4.71
C ALA A 102 -21.87 0.89 3.93
N GLY A 103 -21.38 1.93 3.23
CA GLY A 103 -22.19 2.75 2.32
C GLY A 103 -22.70 1.94 1.11
N ILE A 104 -21.81 1.23 0.43
CA ILE A 104 -22.13 0.43 -0.77
C ILE A 104 -23.09 -0.72 -0.44
N PHE A 105 -22.91 -1.39 0.70
CA PHE A 105 -23.83 -2.44 1.15
C PHE A 105 -25.24 -1.90 1.45
N ARG A 106 -25.36 -0.69 1.98
CA ARG A 106 -26.66 -0.04 2.19
C ARG A 106 -27.35 0.28 0.87
N GLU A 107 -26.63 0.87 -0.09
CA GLU A 107 -27.17 1.16 -1.41
C GLU A 107 -27.62 -0.11 -2.15
N MET A 108 -26.82 -1.18 -2.10
CA MET A 108 -27.20 -2.46 -2.71
C MET A 108 -28.40 -3.11 -2.02
N ALA A 109 -28.49 -3.01 -0.71
CA ALA A 109 -29.62 -3.53 0.06
C ALA A 109 -30.93 -2.77 -0.26
N GLU A 110 -30.85 -1.44 -0.41
CA GLU A 110 -31.99 -0.62 -0.82
C GLU A 110 -32.42 -0.88 -2.26
N ALA A 111 -31.46 -1.02 -3.18
CA ALA A 111 -31.73 -1.36 -4.56
C ALA A 111 -32.40 -2.73 -4.69
N ASN A 112 -31.93 -3.73 -3.94
CA ASN A 112 -32.51 -5.06 -3.92
C ASN A 112 -33.92 -5.07 -3.29
N LYS A 113 -34.16 -4.24 -2.29
CA LYS A 113 -35.47 -4.06 -1.66
C LYS A 113 -36.48 -3.38 -2.61
N ALA A 114 -36.01 -2.42 -3.40
CA ALA A 114 -36.83 -1.78 -4.43
C ALA A 114 -37.21 -2.72 -5.59
N LEU A 115 -36.32 -3.65 -5.93
CA LEU A 115 -36.57 -4.68 -6.94
C LEU A 115 -37.49 -5.78 -6.44
N ALA A 116 -37.46 -6.14 -5.15
CA ALA A 116 -38.30 -7.15 -4.54
C ALA A 116 -39.70 -6.62 -4.20
N GLY A 117 -39.94 -5.32 -4.23
CA GLY A 117 -41.24 -4.68 -3.98
C GLY A 117 -42.06 -4.39 -5.22
N LYS A 118 -41.62 -4.88 -6.39
CA LYS A 118 -42.39 -4.89 -7.67
C LYS A 118 -42.84 -6.29 -8.04
#